data_36e5d03aabeb84759ba1f676f1f5ee63
#
_entry.id   36e5d03aabeb84759ba1f676f1f5ee63
#
_cell.length_a   1.000
_cell.length_b   1.000
_cell.length_c   1.000
_cell.angle_alpha   90.00
_cell.angle_beta   90.00
_cell.angle_gamma   90.00
#
_symmetry.space_group_name_H-M   'P 1'
#
loop_
_entity.id
_entity.type
_entity.pdbx_description
1 polymer ?
#
loop_
_entity_poly.entity_id
_entity_poly.type
_entity_poly.pdbx_seq_one_letter_code
_entity_poly.pdbx_strand_id
1 'polypeptide(L)'
;MGTYKFSDDYLIAYDKFIKHLISHHKKEVVLVLTPYHIKSYEMTIKEKPFYLDMEQKFKDIGLQNSIKVIGSYNPKNIGCEKIEFYEDMYPNESCMAKVIKQLN
;
A
#
# COMPACT_ATOMS: atom_id res chain seq x y z
N MET A 1 -20.72 -8.01 16.80
CA MET A 1 -19.69 -8.37 15.84
C MET A 1 -18.33 -7.77 16.23
N GLY A 2 -17.31 -8.58 16.28
CA GLY A 2 -15.99 -8.12 16.71
C GLY A 2 -15.31 -7.20 15.71
N THR A 3 -14.33 -6.46 16.20
CA THR A 3 -13.50 -5.63 15.37
C THR A 3 -12.57 -6.51 14.53
N TYR A 4 -12.55 -6.29 13.25
CA TYR A 4 -11.63 -6.99 12.38
C TYR A 4 -10.22 -6.43 12.61
N LYS A 5 -9.28 -7.29 12.90
CA LYS A 5 -7.87 -6.91 13.08
C LYS A 5 -7.00 -7.55 12.01
N PHE A 6 -5.96 -6.82 11.64
CA PHE A 6 -4.93 -7.36 10.75
C PHE A 6 -4.11 -8.37 11.53
N SER A 7 -4.04 -9.61 11.03
CA SER A 7 -3.40 -10.70 11.74
C SER A 7 -1.88 -10.55 11.83
N ASP A 8 -1.33 -10.74 13.03
CA ASP A 8 0.13 -10.75 13.20
C ASP A 8 0.76 -11.90 12.44
N ASP A 9 0.06 -13.04 12.34
CA ASP A 9 0.55 -14.19 11.58
C ASP A 9 0.68 -13.84 10.10
N TYR A 10 -0.26 -13.07 9.58
CA TYR A 10 -0.20 -12.59 8.20
C TYR A 10 1.02 -11.70 7.98
N LEU A 11 1.30 -10.80 8.92
CA LEU A 11 2.45 -9.90 8.83
C LEU A 11 3.77 -10.67 8.89
N ILE A 12 3.85 -11.68 9.74
CA ILE A 12 5.02 -12.53 9.84
C ILE A 12 5.26 -13.29 8.54
N ALA A 13 4.19 -13.85 7.96
CA ALA A 13 4.27 -14.55 6.68
C ALA A 13 4.69 -13.60 5.55
N TYR A 14 4.15 -12.38 5.56
CA TYR A 14 4.49 -11.35 4.57
C TYR A 14 5.96 -10.95 4.66
N ASP A 15 6.46 -10.74 5.87
CA ASP A 15 7.87 -10.41 6.10
C ASP A 15 8.80 -11.53 5.60
N LYS A 16 8.45 -12.78 5.87
CA LYS A 16 9.21 -13.93 5.36
C LYS A 16 9.21 -13.99 3.83
N PHE A 17 8.06 -13.67 3.22
CA PHE A 17 7.96 -13.63 1.76
C PHE A 17 8.87 -12.55 1.17
N ILE A 18 8.90 -11.36 1.78
CA ILE A 18 9.78 -10.26 1.35
C ILE A 18 11.25 -10.66 1.47
N LYS A 19 11.63 -11.27 2.58
CA LYS A 19 13.00 -11.76 2.78
C LYS A 19 13.38 -12.82 1.75
N HIS A 20 12.45 -13.69 1.40
CA HIS A 20 12.64 -14.69 0.37
C HIS A 20 12.90 -14.03 -1.00
N LEU A 21 12.08 -13.04 -1.36
CA LEU A 21 12.25 -12.29 -2.61
C LEU A 21 13.63 -11.63 -2.67
N ILE A 22 14.05 -10.96 -1.60
CA ILE A 22 15.34 -10.27 -1.54
C ILE A 22 16.48 -11.26 -1.71
N SER A 23 16.40 -12.43 -1.06
CA SER A 23 17.49 -13.42 -1.10
C SER A 23 17.60 -14.13 -2.45
N HIS A 24 16.50 -14.25 -3.20
CA HIS A 24 16.48 -14.95 -4.48
C HIS A 24 16.58 -14.03 -5.69
N HIS A 25 16.36 -12.73 -5.49
CA HIS A 25 16.44 -11.76 -6.57
C HIS A 25 17.49 -10.71 -6.24
N LYS A 26 18.52 -10.64 -7.06
CA LYS A 26 19.60 -9.65 -6.89
C LYS A 26 19.16 -8.24 -7.29
N LYS A 27 17.98 -8.12 -7.89
CA LYS A 27 17.42 -6.84 -8.29
C LYS A 27 16.68 -6.20 -7.11
N GLU A 28 16.60 -4.89 -7.15
CA GLU A 28 15.90 -4.14 -6.11
C GLU A 28 14.42 -4.55 -6.04
N VAL A 29 13.96 -4.77 -4.81
CA VAL A 29 12.55 -5.06 -4.52
C VAL A 29 11.91 -3.77 -4.01
N VAL A 30 10.74 -3.44 -4.53
CA VAL A 30 9.97 -2.26 -4.11
C VAL A 30 8.56 -2.71 -3.79
N LEU A 31 8.03 -2.25 -2.65
CA LEU A 31 6.62 -2.45 -2.31
C LEU A 31 5.81 -1.27 -2.82
N VAL A 32 4.69 -1.56 -3.45
CA VAL A 32 3.80 -0.53 -3.99
C VAL A 32 2.44 -0.61 -3.29
N LEU A 33 2.06 0.48 -2.63
CA LEU A 33 0.73 0.63 -2.04
C LEU A 33 -0.14 1.36 -3.05
N THR A 34 -1.07 0.65 -3.66
CA THR A 34 -1.94 1.19 -4.71
C THR A 34 -3.03 2.07 -4.10
N PRO A 35 -3.16 3.33 -4.54
CA PRO A 35 -4.18 4.22 -3.98
C PRO A 35 -5.60 3.78 -4.33
N TYR A 36 -6.51 4.02 -3.41
CA TYR A 36 -7.94 3.83 -3.62
C TYR A 36 -8.57 5.14 -4.09
N HIS A 37 -9.71 5.04 -4.78
CA HIS A 37 -10.56 6.20 -5.02
C HIS A 37 -10.93 6.82 -3.67
N ILE A 38 -10.97 8.17 -3.58
CA ILE A 38 -11.13 8.84 -2.29
C ILE A 38 -12.40 8.43 -1.54
N LYS A 39 -13.51 8.26 -2.26
CA LYS A 39 -14.76 7.83 -1.63
C LYS A 39 -14.65 6.41 -1.07
N SER A 40 -14.02 5.51 -1.82
CA SER A 40 -13.79 4.14 -1.37
C SER A 40 -12.85 4.11 -0.18
N TYR A 41 -11.80 4.93 -0.20
CA TYR A 41 -10.85 5.02 0.89
C TYR A 41 -11.54 5.51 2.17
N GLU A 42 -12.28 6.63 2.08
CA GLU A 42 -12.96 7.20 3.24
C GLU A 42 -13.97 6.22 3.84
N MET A 43 -14.73 5.52 3.00
CA MET A 43 -15.67 4.51 3.46
C MET A 43 -14.94 3.33 4.12
N THR A 44 -13.87 2.88 3.52
CA THR A 44 -13.09 1.75 4.03
C THR A 44 -12.49 2.04 5.41
N ILE A 45 -11.86 3.22 5.59
CA ILE A 45 -11.27 3.53 6.90
C ILE A 45 -12.33 3.80 7.97
N LYS A 46 -13.51 4.27 7.57
CA LYS A 46 -14.62 4.45 8.49
C LYS A 46 -15.15 3.11 9.01
N GLU A 47 -15.31 2.14 8.12
CA GLU A 47 -15.81 0.80 8.46
C GLU A 47 -14.73 -0.11 9.03
N LYS A 48 -13.51 0.03 8.55
CA LYS A 48 -12.37 -0.83 8.91
C LYS A 48 -11.14 0.01 9.19
N PRO A 49 -11.08 0.67 10.36
CA PRO A 49 -9.96 1.58 10.70
C PRO A 49 -8.59 0.92 10.67
N PHE A 50 -8.53 -0.42 10.73
CA PHE A 50 -7.27 -1.13 10.70
C PHE A 50 -6.47 -0.91 9.40
N TYR A 51 -7.10 -0.41 8.33
CA TYR A 51 -6.39 -0.09 7.09
C TYR A 51 -5.37 1.03 7.28
N LEU A 52 -5.62 1.97 8.21
CA LEU A 52 -4.63 3.01 8.54
C LEU A 52 -3.38 2.38 9.14
N ASP A 53 -3.59 1.41 10.03
CA ASP A 53 -2.52 0.69 10.70
C ASP A 53 -1.77 -0.23 9.75
N MET A 54 -2.49 -0.85 8.82
CA MET A 54 -1.93 -1.75 7.82
C MET A 54 -0.90 -1.05 6.94
N GLU A 55 -1.19 0.16 6.48
CA GLU A 55 -0.23 0.93 5.67
C GLU A 55 1.06 1.17 6.45
N GLN A 56 0.95 1.57 7.71
CA GLN A 56 2.13 1.81 8.54
C GLN A 56 2.93 0.53 8.76
N LYS A 57 2.25 -0.60 8.97
CA LYS A 57 2.92 -1.89 9.16
C LYS A 57 3.69 -2.35 7.93
N PHE A 58 3.16 -2.11 6.74
CA PHE A 58 3.90 -2.42 5.50
C PHE A 58 5.11 -1.50 5.34
N LYS A 59 5.01 -0.24 5.74
CA LYS A 59 6.15 0.67 5.73
C LYS A 59 7.23 0.21 6.71
N ASP A 60 6.82 -0.29 7.88
CA ASP A 60 7.76 -0.81 8.88
C ASP A 60 8.49 -2.06 8.36
N ILE A 61 7.78 -2.95 7.67
CA ILE A 61 8.38 -4.13 7.04
C ILE A 61 9.42 -3.69 6.00
N GLY A 62 9.10 -2.66 5.22
CA GLY A 62 10.04 -2.10 4.26
C GLY A 62 11.32 -1.61 4.93
N LEU A 63 11.18 -0.85 6.02
CA LEU A 63 12.33 -0.35 6.77
C LEU A 63 13.18 -1.48 7.33
N GLN A 64 12.53 -2.50 7.90
CA GLN A 64 13.25 -3.64 8.48
C GLN A 64 14.04 -4.44 7.45
N ASN A 65 13.58 -4.46 6.21
CA ASN A 65 14.22 -5.21 5.13
C ASN A 65 15.02 -4.31 4.18
N SER A 66 15.16 -3.04 4.50
CA SER A 66 15.89 -2.05 3.69
C SER A 66 15.37 -1.97 2.25
N ILE A 67 14.07 -2.14 2.08
CA ILE A 67 13.42 -1.97 0.78
C ILE A 67 12.56 -0.71 0.78
N LYS A 68 12.40 -0.14 -0.41
CA LYS A 68 11.60 1.06 -0.59
C LYS A 68 10.11 0.71 -0.65
N VAL A 69 9.30 1.53 0.00
CA VAL A 69 7.84 1.43 -0.08
C VAL A 69 7.35 2.73 -0.70
N ILE A 70 6.59 2.62 -1.78
CA ILE A 70 6.02 3.78 -2.46
C ILE A 70 4.50 3.67 -2.49
N GLY A 71 3.85 4.80 -2.72
CA GLY A 71 2.41 4.86 -2.80
C GLY A 71 1.77 5.06 -1.44
N SER A 72 0.46 5.02 -1.44
CA SER A 72 -0.37 5.11 -0.25
C SER A 72 -1.78 4.69 -0.64
N TYR A 73 -2.49 4.06 0.27
CA TYR A 73 -3.91 3.75 0.04
C TYR A 73 -4.74 5.04 -0.02
N ASN A 74 -4.25 6.11 0.62
CA ASN A 74 -4.90 7.41 0.59
C ASN A 74 -4.46 8.18 -0.67
N PRO A 75 -5.38 8.42 -1.63
CA PRO A 75 -5.01 9.10 -2.88
C PRO A 75 -4.52 10.52 -2.67
N LYS A 76 -4.90 11.17 -1.57
CA LYS A 76 -4.44 12.54 -1.26
C LYS A 76 -2.95 12.58 -1.01
N ASN A 77 -2.38 11.52 -0.46
CA ASN A 77 -0.93 11.44 -0.21
C ASN A 77 -0.12 11.34 -1.50
N ILE A 78 -0.75 10.94 -2.59
CA ILE A 78 -0.12 10.79 -3.90
C ILE A 78 -0.44 12.00 -4.80
N GLY A 79 -1.54 12.68 -4.51
CA GLY A 79 -2.03 13.74 -5.36
C GLY A 79 -2.92 13.26 -6.50
N CYS A 80 -3.50 12.06 -6.36
CA CYS A 80 -4.43 11.55 -7.36
C CYS A 80 -5.83 12.14 -7.14
N GLU A 81 -6.44 12.60 -8.23
CA GLU A 81 -7.78 13.15 -8.22
C GLU A 81 -8.81 12.10 -8.61
N LYS A 82 -10.10 12.40 -8.33
CA LYS A 82 -11.20 11.45 -8.61
C LYS A 82 -11.23 10.99 -10.07
N ILE A 83 -10.93 11.89 -10.99
CA ILE A 83 -10.95 11.58 -12.43
C ILE A 83 -9.86 10.59 -12.83
N GLU A 84 -8.85 10.42 -11.98
CA GLU A 84 -7.73 9.54 -12.24
C GLU A 84 -8.01 8.08 -11.83
N PHE A 85 -9.28 7.72 -11.70
CA PHE A 85 -9.69 6.35 -11.33
C PHE A 85 -10.72 5.81 -12.32
N TYR A 86 -10.54 4.56 -12.71
CA TYR A 86 -11.50 3.85 -13.55
C TYR A 86 -12.68 3.37 -12.68
N GLU A 87 -13.89 3.72 -13.09
CA GLU A 87 -15.12 3.27 -12.42
C GLU A 87 -15.09 3.49 -10.89
N ASP A 88 -14.47 4.58 -10.46
CA ASP A 88 -14.32 4.91 -9.03
C ASP A 88 -13.61 3.82 -8.21
N MET A 89 -12.83 2.95 -8.87
CA MET A 89 -12.17 1.83 -8.20
C MET A 89 -10.66 1.82 -8.38
N TYR A 90 -10.19 1.75 -9.63
CA TYR A 90 -8.78 1.50 -9.94
C TYR A 90 -8.08 2.76 -10.43
N PRO A 91 -6.85 3.02 -9.96
CA PRO A 91 -6.09 4.17 -10.48
C PRO A 91 -5.74 3.95 -11.94
N ASN A 92 -5.86 5.05 -12.72
CA ASN A 92 -5.45 5.01 -14.12
C ASN A 92 -3.95 5.27 -14.25
N GLU A 93 -3.46 5.31 -15.49
CA GLU A 93 -2.03 5.51 -15.77
C GLU A 93 -1.51 6.82 -15.20
N SER A 94 -2.31 7.88 -15.22
CA SER A 94 -1.92 9.18 -14.69
C SER A 94 -1.67 9.12 -13.18
N CYS A 95 -2.57 8.48 -12.44
CA CYS A 95 -2.40 8.29 -11.00
C CYS A 95 -1.19 7.41 -10.70
N MET A 96 -1.06 6.29 -11.41
CA MET A 96 0.06 5.37 -11.20
C MET A 96 1.40 6.00 -11.56
N ALA A 97 1.44 6.91 -12.54
CA ALA A 97 2.64 7.67 -12.85
C ALA A 97 3.10 8.51 -11.66
N LYS A 98 2.14 9.09 -10.92
CA LYS A 98 2.44 9.86 -9.71
C LYS A 98 3.02 8.96 -8.62
N VAL A 99 2.51 7.73 -8.50
CA VAL A 99 3.06 6.74 -7.55
C VAL A 99 4.50 6.39 -7.94
N ILE A 100 4.74 6.11 -9.20
CA ILE A 100 6.07 5.69 -9.69
C ILE A 100 7.11 6.79 -9.50
N LYS A 101 6.72 8.05 -9.56
CA LYS A 101 7.63 9.18 -9.30
C LYS A 101 8.27 9.10 -7.92
N GLN A 102 7.65 8.44 -6.97
CA GLN A 102 8.19 8.28 -5.63
C GLN A 102 9.43 7.38 -5.58
N LEU A 103 9.72 6.68 -6.68
CA LEU A 103 10.97 5.92 -6.81
C LEU A 103 12.21 6.81 -6.94
N ASN A 104 12.03 8.03 -7.34
CA ASN A 104 13.14 8.96 -7.60
C ASN A 104 13.53 9.75 -6.35
#